data_f6d1f04fc922395369dc187bba924332
#
_entry.id   f6d1f04fc922395369dc187bba924332
#
_cell.length_a   1.000
_cell.length_b   1.000
_cell.length_c   1.000
_cell.angle_alpha   90.00
_cell.angle_beta   90.00
_cell.angle_gamma   90.00
#
_symmetry.space_group_name_H-M   'P 1'
#
loop_
_entity.id
_entity.type
_entity.pdbx_description
1 polymer ?
#
loop_
_entity_poly.entity_id
_entity_poly.type
_entity_poly.pdbx_seq_one_letter_code
_entity_poly.pdbx_strand_id
1 'polypeptide(L)'
;MDYRSQIKEKMGKLLFLEMNIEGFKESIGIPKYVKFKNKDLYLPISTEYISSNIENEIKIKNLPIYYFIEGMFIAFGCDENLRFNDDYELILDYIKDTENCIRSLISKNVNEEKYLEAYILLKGYYYYSKDNEVLKKLLLVGENIREKDKEFGEVLLDDIEYCEKNKIKINDYHLYKALILKDNGEFEKSKIELNEYINKGGNITEEIKVLTKDIDNITKYEKAIEMLNEVPEKSLQLLLELVEEFDSNPLIYYYIGVAFRRLQKFEEAIHYLRESIKIESGILEVVVELGLNYACLGEYEEALIYFKKAFEASTDVEICTNIIMCYINLKDMKNAKLHLAIAKELNSEDEIVKEIENLISK
;
A
#
# COMPACT_ATOMS: atom_id res chain seq x y z
N MET A 1 8.65 -2.32 15.05
CA MET A 1 7.77 -3.19 15.89
C MET A 1 6.40 -3.10 15.27
N ASP A 2 5.85 -4.24 14.89
CA ASP A 2 4.58 -4.29 14.19
C ASP A 2 3.42 -3.80 15.09
N TYR A 3 2.43 -3.13 14.51
CA TYR A 3 1.32 -2.54 15.26
C TYR A 3 0.45 -3.59 15.98
N ARG A 4 0.35 -4.82 15.47
CA ARG A 4 -0.33 -5.91 16.16
C ARG A 4 0.35 -6.22 17.50
N SER A 5 1.69 -6.16 17.53
CA SER A 5 2.48 -6.31 18.76
C SER A 5 2.30 -5.11 19.70
N GLN A 6 2.27 -3.88 19.18
CA GLN A 6 2.02 -2.68 20.00
C GLN A 6 0.64 -2.72 20.67
N ILE A 7 -0.40 -3.15 19.96
CA ILE A 7 -1.75 -3.32 20.51
C ILE A 7 -1.74 -4.35 21.64
N LYS A 8 -1.06 -5.50 21.44
CA LYS A 8 -0.93 -6.52 22.50
C LYS A 8 -0.14 -6.02 23.71
N GLU A 9 0.89 -5.21 23.50
CA GLU A 9 1.65 -4.62 24.62
C GLU A 9 0.82 -3.68 25.49
N LYS A 10 -0.20 -3.01 24.93
CA LYS A 10 -1.12 -2.19 25.73
C LYS A 10 -1.88 -3.01 26.77
N MET A 11 -2.20 -4.29 26.46
CA MET A 11 -2.75 -5.23 27.45
C MET A 11 -1.76 -5.46 28.61
N GLY A 12 -0.46 -5.57 28.33
CA GLY A 12 0.60 -5.72 29.34
C GLY A 12 0.76 -4.51 30.27
N LYS A 13 0.22 -3.35 29.88
CA LYS A 13 0.20 -2.12 30.70
C LYS A 13 -1.04 -1.98 31.59
N LEU A 14 -1.89 -3.01 31.64
CA LEU A 14 -3.02 -3.10 32.55
C LEU A 14 -2.62 -3.84 33.81
N LEU A 15 -2.98 -3.32 34.98
CA LEU A 15 -2.97 -4.03 36.24
C LEU A 15 -4.35 -4.60 36.49
N PHE A 16 -4.41 -5.87 36.86
CA PHE A 16 -5.66 -6.56 37.18
C PHE A 16 -5.82 -6.66 38.69
N LEU A 17 -6.73 -5.85 39.23
CA LEU A 17 -6.99 -5.80 40.68
C LEU A 17 -8.04 -6.83 41.04
N GLU A 18 -7.71 -7.71 41.97
CA GLU A 18 -8.70 -8.65 42.54
C GLU A 18 -9.74 -7.91 43.39
N MET A 19 -11.01 -8.14 43.07
CA MET A 19 -12.14 -7.48 43.71
C MET A 19 -12.97 -8.49 44.51
N ASN A 20 -13.41 -8.06 45.70
CA ASN A 20 -14.44 -8.83 46.38
C ASN A 20 -15.77 -8.69 45.66
N ILE A 21 -16.24 -9.81 45.05
CA ILE A 21 -17.42 -9.85 44.16
C ILE A 21 -18.65 -9.25 44.84
N GLU A 22 -18.99 -9.68 46.08
CA GLU A 22 -20.21 -9.23 46.71
C GLU A 22 -20.17 -7.74 47.09
N GLY A 23 -19.04 -7.25 47.64
CA GLY A 23 -18.88 -5.86 47.93
C GLY A 23 -18.87 -4.97 46.68
N PHE A 24 -18.31 -5.47 45.58
CA PHE A 24 -18.30 -4.77 44.30
C PHE A 24 -19.71 -4.68 43.70
N LYS A 25 -20.48 -5.76 43.69
CA LYS A 25 -21.88 -5.75 43.24
C LYS A 25 -22.72 -4.74 44.00
N GLU A 26 -22.60 -4.71 45.32
CA GLU A 26 -23.32 -3.74 46.15
C GLU A 26 -22.96 -2.30 45.78
N SER A 27 -21.69 -2.03 45.49
CA SER A 27 -21.19 -0.68 45.17
C SER A 27 -21.73 -0.11 43.86
N ILE A 28 -22.01 -0.96 42.86
CA ILE A 28 -22.50 -0.57 41.54
C ILE A 28 -23.97 -0.95 41.28
N GLY A 29 -24.63 -1.55 42.28
CA GLY A 29 -26.05 -1.89 42.22
C GLY A 29 -26.40 -3.14 41.45
N ILE A 30 -25.46 -4.06 41.28
CA ILE A 30 -25.73 -5.39 40.64
C ILE A 30 -26.53 -6.27 41.64
N PRO A 31 -27.70 -6.78 41.24
CA PRO A 31 -28.49 -7.65 42.12
C PRO A 31 -27.76 -8.95 42.51
N LYS A 32 -27.93 -9.41 43.74
CA LYS A 32 -27.26 -10.64 44.25
C LYS A 32 -27.52 -11.90 43.43
N TYR A 33 -28.67 -12.02 42.77
CA TYR A 33 -29.00 -13.15 41.93
C TYR A 33 -28.25 -13.19 40.60
N VAL A 34 -27.66 -12.10 40.16
CA VAL A 34 -26.83 -12.04 38.96
C VAL A 34 -25.50 -12.73 39.24
N LYS A 35 -25.12 -13.69 38.43
CA LYS A 35 -23.88 -14.46 38.60
C LYS A 35 -22.85 -14.05 37.58
N PHE A 36 -21.63 -13.84 38.01
CA PHE A 36 -20.48 -13.74 37.12
C PHE A 36 -20.12 -15.15 36.58
N LYS A 37 -19.54 -15.17 35.37
CA LYS A 37 -19.06 -16.41 34.74
C LYS A 37 -17.83 -16.97 35.48
N ASN A 38 -16.95 -16.05 35.93
CA ASN A 38 -15.75 -16.43 36.67
C ASN A 38 -15.99 -16.42 38.19
N LYS A 39 -15.26 -17.28 38.92
CA LYS A 39 -15.30 -17.32 40.40
C LYS A 39 -14.58 -16.15 41.05
N ASP A 40 -13.55 -15.65 40.37
CA ASP A 40 -12.70 -14.54 40.81
C ASP A 40 -12.91 -13.37 39.87
N LEU A 41 -12.99 -12.17 40.39
CA LEU A 41 -13.16 -10.95 39.61
C LEU A 41 -11.87 -10.13 39.65
N TYR A 42 -11.29 -9.92 38.47
CA TYR A 42 -10.11 -9.04 38.30
C TYR A 42 -10.50 -7.89 37.38
N LEU A 43 -10.44 -6.64 37.92
CA LEU A 43 -10.74 -5.44 37.14
C LEU A 43 -9.47 -4.80 36.61
N PRO A 44 -9.39 -4.51 35.30
CA PRO A 44 -8.22 -3.90 34.70
C PRO A 44 -8.18 -2.39 34.95
N ILE A 45 -6.99 -1.88 35.26
CA ILE A 45 -6.69 -0.45 35.38
C ILE A 45 -5.36 -0.12 34.71
N SER A 46 -5.26 1.04 34.06
CA SER A 46 -4.04 1.46 33.42
C SER A 46 -2.92 1.76 34.43
N THR A 47 -1.71 1.24 34.16
CA THR A 47 -0.51 1.55 34.96
C THR A 47 -0.11 3.02 34.85
N GLU A 48 -0.43 3.71 33.75
CA GLU A 48 -0.14 5.12 33.56
C GLU A 48 -0.89 5.98 34.58
N TYR A 49 -2.13 5.61 34.89
CA TYR A 49 -2.88 6.28 35.93
C TYR A 49 -2.26 6.08 37.33
N ILE A 50 -1.86 4.85 37.63
CA ILE A 50 -1.27 4.55 38.95
C ILE A 50 0.05 5.30 39.12
N SER A 51 0.92 5.30 38.10
CA SER A 51 2.23 5.97 38.13
C SER A 51 2.11 7.48 38.31
N SER A 52 1.12 8.12 37.70
CA SER A 52 0.89 9.56 37.81
C SER A 52 0.27 10.01 39.14
N ASN A 53 -0.21 9.07 39.96
CA ASN A 53 -0.90 9.35 41.24
C ASN A 53 -0.26 8.67 42.46
N ILE A 54 0.93 8.07 42.31
CA ILE A 54 1.65 7.37 43.40
C ILE A 54 1.91 8.28 44.61
N GLU A 55 2.11 9.59 44.42
CA GLU A 55 2.35 10.56 45.51
C GLU A 55 1.11 10.81 46.40
N ASN A 56 -0.08 10.49 45.89
CA ASN A 56 -1.33 10.64 46.63
C ASN A 56 -1.79 9.29 47.15
N GLU A 57 -1.30 8.77 48.28
CA GLU A 57 -1.75 7.51 48.92
C GLU A 57 -3.03 6.91 48.28
N ILE A 58 -2.90 6.19 47.14
CA ILE A 58 -4.06 5.65 46.40
C ILE A 58 -4.71 4.59 47.30
N LYS A 59 -5.78 4.94 47.98
CA LYS A 59 -6.65 3.95 48.63
C LYS A 59 -7.44 3.27 47.52
N ILE A 60 -7.02 2.07 47.14
CA ILE A 60 -7.67 1.22 46.10
C ILE A 60 -9.21 1.17 46.29
N LYS A 61 -9.68 1.26 47.53
CA LYS A 61 -11.10 1.30 47.86
C LYS A 61 -11.87 2.54 47.37
N ASN A 62 -11.17 3.61 46.97
CA ASN A 62 -11.75 4.87 46.52
C ASN A 62 -11.41 5.22 45.08
N LEU A 63 -10.95 4.26 44.28
CA LEU A 63 -10.70 4.49 42.87
C LEU A 63 -12.01 4.80 42.11
N PRO A 64 -12.09 5.91 41.38
CA PRO A 64 -13.24 6.20 40.54
C PRO A 64 -13.51 5.08 39.57
N ILE A 65 -14.75 4.67 39.43
CA ILE A 65 -15.19 3.61 38.50
C ILE A 65 -14.74 3.87 37.05
N TYR A 66 -14.58 5.14 36.70
CA TYR A 66 -14.10 5.60 35.39
C TYR A 66 -12.79 4.90 34.91
N TYR A 67 -11.83 4.67 35.82
CA TYR A 67 -10.58 4.03 35.46
C TYR A 67 -10.71 2.53 35.15
N PHE A 68 -11.68 1.88 35.77
CA PHE A 68 -12.00 0.50 35.45
C PHE A 68 -12.75 0.39 34.13
N ILE A 69 -13.62 1.37 33.80
CA ILE A 69 -14.28 1.45 32.48
C ILE A 69 -13.24 1.53 31.38
N GLU A 70 -12.28 2.47 31.47
CA GLU A 70 -11.19 2.58 30.52
C GLU A 70 -10.41 1.27 30.35
N GLY A 71 -10.02 0.66 31.47
CA GLY A 71 -9.30 -0.61 31.47
C GLY A 71 -10.07 -1.75 30.81
N MET A 72 -11.39 -1.88 31.06
CA MET A 72 -12.23 -2.89 30.43
C MET A 72 -12.33 -2.68 28.91
N PHE A 73 -12.47 -1.45 28.42
CA PHE A 73 -12.50 -1.17 27.00
C PHE A 73 -11.14 -1.38 26.32
N ILE A 74 -10.02 -1.08 27.01
CA ILE A 74 -8.68 -1.43 26.52
C ILE A 74 -8.55 -2.97 26.41
N ALA A 75 -9.01 -3.71 27.43
CA ALA A 75 -8.97 -5.17 27.43
C ALA A 75 -9.74 -5.76 26.24
N PHE A 76 -10.97 -5.31 26.00
CA PHE A 76 -11.76 -5.71 24.81
C PHE A 76 -11.05 -5.39 23.48
N GLY A 77 -10.47 -4.21 23.38
CA GLY A 77 -9.79 -3.76 22.16
C GLY A 77 -8.49 -4.50 21.86
N CYS A 78 -7.83 -5.02 22.91
CA CYS A 78 -6.57 -5.76 22.79
C CYS A 78 -6.79 -7.28 22.62
N ASP A 79 -7.80 -7.86 23.28
CA ASP A 79 -8.07 -9.30 23.25
C ASP A 79 -9.58 -9.59 23.41
N GLU A 80 -10.24 -9.88 22.28
CA GLU A 80 -11.66 -10.25 22.26
C GLU A 80 -11.95 -11.58 22.97
N ASN A 81 -10.94 -12.41 23.21
CA ASN A 81 -11.08 -13.74 23.82
C ASN A 81 -10.62 -13.79 25.28
N LEU A 82 -10.38 -12.63 25.91
CA LEU A 82 -10.00 -12.60 27.31
C LEU A 82 -11.09 -13.23 28.19
N ARG A 83 -10.70 -14.14 29.10
CA ARG A 83 -11.65 -14.95 29.91
C ARG A 83 -12.62 -14.11 30.74
N PHE A 84 -12.31 -12.84 31.01
CA PHE A 84 -13.12 -11.94 31.84
C PHE A 84 -14.09 -11.06 31.03
N ASN A 85 -14.05 -11.09 29.71
CA ASN A 85 -14.84 -10.20 28.86
C ASN A 85 -16.35 -10.30 29.13
N ASP A 86 -16.89 -11.50 29.31
CA ASP A 86 -18.32 -11.69 29.62
C ASP A 86 -18.71 -11.00 30.95
N ASP A 87 -17.83 -11.05 31.95
CA ASP A 87 -18.07 -10.39 33.23
C ASP A 87 -17.94 -8.88 33.12
N TYR A 88 -17.04 -8.38 32.27
CA TYR A 88 -16.89 -6.94 31.99
C TYR A 88 -18.09 -6.37 31.26
N GLU A 89 -18.63 -7.06 30.25
CA GLU A 89 -19.87 -6.65 29.57
C GLU A 89 -20.99 -6.49 30.59
N LEU A 90 -21.21 -7.54 31.41
CA LEU A 90 -22.22 -7.51 32.46
C LEU A 90 -22.02 -6.35 33.46
N ILE A 91 -20.79 -6.06 33.87
CA ILE A 91 -20.48 -4.94 34.77
C ILE A 91 -20.83 -3.60 34.11
N LEU A 92 -20.41 -3.42 32.85
CA LEU A 92 -20.64 -2.19 32.10
C LEU A 92 -22.12 -1.88 31.89
N ASP A 93 -22.97 -2.92 31.76
CA ASP A 93 -24.43 -2.78 31.63
C ASP A 93 -25.09 -2.21 32.90
N TYR A 94 -24.48 -2.42 34.07
CA TYR A 94 -24.98 -1.88 35.34
C TYR A 94 -24.38 -0.51 35.71
N ILE A 95 -23.33 -0.04 35.03
CA ILE A 95 -22.73 1.27 35.28
C ILE A 95 -23.48 2.32 34.46
N LYS A 96 -24.00 3.33 35.15
CA LYS A 96 -24.63 4.46 34.47
C LYS A 96 -23.61 5.24 33.67
N ASP A 97 -24.06 5.77 32.54
CA ASP A 97 -23.27 6.63 31.63
C ASP A 97 -22.00 5.98 31.04
N THR A 98 -21.90 4.65 31.02
CA THR A 98 -20.77 3.92 30.39
C THR A 98 -20.46 4.42 28.98
N GLU A 99 -21.48 4.61 28.14
CA GLU A 99 -21.29 5.07 26.77
C GLU A 99 -20.75 6.53 26.72
N ASN A 100 -21.25 7.42 27.55
CA ASN A 100 -20.76 8.80 27.59
C ASN A 100 -19.32 8.86 28.09
N CYS A 101 -18.97 7.99 29.04
CA CYS A 101 -17.63 7.84 29.56
C CYS A 101 -16.64 7.41 28.46
N ILE A 102 -16.93 6.31 27.74
CA ILE A 102 -16.04 5.82 26.69
C ILE A 102 -15.93 6.80 25.53
N ARG A 103 -17.02 7.45 25.11
CA ARG A 103 -17.01 8.47 24.05
C ARG A 103 -16.15 9.70 24.45
N SER A 104 -16.19 10.10 25.72
CA SER A 104 -15.32 11.17 26.25
C SER A 104 -13.84 10.79 26.21
N LEU A 105 -13.51 9.54 26.61
CA LEU A 105 -12.14 9.01 26.54
C LEU A 105 -11.60 8.97 25.12
N ILE A 106 -12.40 8.45 24.18
CA ILE A 106 -12.03 8.42 22.76
C ILE A 106 -11.79 9.83 22.24
N SER A 107 -12.73 10.76 22.49
CA SER A 107 -12.60 12.15 22.04
C SER A 107 -11.36 12.84 22.64
N LYS A 108 -11.04 12.58 23.90
CA LYS A 108 -9.82 13.08 24.54
C LYS A 108 -8.57 12.58 23.81
N ASN A 109 -8.48 11.27 23.57
CA ASN A 109 -7.31 10.70 22.89
C ASN A 109 -7.18 11.21 21.45
N VAL A 110 -8.28 11.37 20.70
CA VAL A 110 -8.25 11.97 19.36
C VAL A 110 -7.76 13.41 19.40
N ASN A 111 -8.24 14.23 20.35
CA ASN A 111 -7.83 15.63 20.51
C ASN A 111 -6.35 15.76 20.93
N GLU A 112 -5.83 14.79 21.65
CA GLU A 112 -4.42 14.70 22.05
C GLU A 112 -3.55 14.01 20.98
N GLU A 113 -4.10 13.70 19.80
CA GLU A 113 -3.45 12.98 18.69
C GLU A 113 -2.91 11.59 19.06
N LYS A 114 -3.41 11.00 20.14
CA LYS A 114 -3.11 9.62 20.57
C LYS A 114 -4.00 8.64 19.81
N TYR A 115 -3.79 8.55 18.49
CA TYR A 115 -4.70 7.81 17.61
C TYR A 115 -4.71 6.31 17.88
N LEU A 116 -3.57 5.71 18.27
CA LEU A 116 -3.50 4.27 18.59
C LEU A 116 -4.32 3.94 19.84
N GLU A 117 -4.26 4.78 20.88
CA GLU A 117 -5.08 4.68 22.09
C GLU A 117 -6.57 4.82 21.74
N ALA A 118 -6.91 5.84 20.94
CA ALA A 118 -8.28 6.04 20.47
C ALA A 118 -8.80 4.83 19.65
N TYR A 119 -7.97 4.26 18.79
CA TYR A 119 -8.27 3.08 17.99
C TYR A 119 -8.58 1.86 18.88
N ILE A 120 -7.74 1.59 19.87
CA ILE A 120 -7.95 0.47 20.82
C ILE A 120 -9.25 0.64 21.60
N LEU A 121 -9.53 1.86 22.10
CA LEU A 121 -10.78 2.16 22.80
C LEU A 121 -12.00 2.01 21.86
N LEU A 122 -11.91 2.45 20.61
CA LEU A 122 -12.98 2.26 19.61
C LEU A 122 -13.20 0.78 19.29
N LYS A 123 -12.13 -0.01 19.20
CA LYS A 123 -12.22 -1.46 18.97
C LYS A 123 -12.94 -2.14 20.14
N GLY A 124 -12.57 -1.80 21.36
CA GLY A 124 -13.26 -2.27 22.56
C GLY A 124 -14.72 -1.80 22.64
N TYR A 125 -14.98 -0.53 22.28
CA TYR A 125 -16.35 -0.01 22.26
C TYR A 125 -17.21 -0.68 21.18
N TYR A 126 -16.64 -0.97 20.03
CA TYR A 126 -17.34 -1.76 19.00
C TYR A 126 -17.60 -3.20 19.47
N TYR A 127 -16.62 -3.83 20.15
CA TYR A 127 -16.80 -5.15 20.74
C TYR A 127 -18.03 -5.20 21.68
N TYR A 128 -18.20 -4.18 22.53
CA TYR A 128 -19.30 -4.07 23.48
C TYR A 128 -20.63 -3.69 22.82
N SER A 129 -20.65 -2.65 21.99
CA SER A 129 -21.89 -2.05 21.46
C SER A 129 -22.43 -2.73 20.20
N LYS A 130 -21.56 -3.34 19.40
CA LYS A 130 -21.83 -3.83 18.02
C LYS A 130 -22.46 -2.78 17.11
N ASP A 131 -22.26 -1.49 17.42
CA ASP A 131 -22.82 -0.37 16.69
C ASP A 131 -21.96 -0.02 15.44
N ASN A 132 -22.57 -0.06 14.26
CA ASN A 132 -21.90 0.24 13.01
C ASN A 132 -21.35 1.69 12.94
N GLU A 133 -21.94 2.65 13.65
CA GLU A 133 -21.41 4.01 13.72
C GLU A 133 -20.09 4.08 14.51
N VAL A 134 -19.93 3.20 15.53
CA VAL A 134 -18.66 3.03 16.22
C VAL A 134 -17.62 2.39 15.30
N LEU A 135 -18.01 1.39 14.53
CA LEU A 135 -17.13 0.73 13.56
C LEU A 135 -16.65 1.69 12.46
N LYS A 136 -17.52 2.56 11.94
CA LYS A 136 -17.11 3.62 11.00
C LYS A 136 -16.03 4.53 11.59
N LYS A 137 -16.20 4.91 12.85
CA LYS A 137 -15.20 5.74 13.55
C LYS A 137 -13.89 4.99 13.80
N LEU A 138 -13.96 3.69 14.07
CA LEU A 138 -12.78 2.82 14.20
C LEU A 138 -11.99 2.81 12.89
N LEU A 139 -12.65 2.54 11.76
CA LEU A 139 -12.02 2.54 10.45
C LEU A 139 -11.43 3.91 10.08
N LEU A 140 -12.15 5.00 10.38
CA LEU A 140 -11.65 6.37 10.15
C LEU A 140 -10.39 6.67 10.97
N VAL A 141 -10.36 6.30 12.24
CA VAL A 141 -9.18 6.51 13.09
C VAL A 141 -8.03 5.61 12.63
N GLY A 142 -8.33 4.37 12.22
CA GLY A 142 -7.35 3.47 11.59
C GLY A 142 -6.74 4.08 10.34
N GLU A 143 -7.54 4.70 9.47
CA GLU A 143 -7.05 5.41 8.28
C GLU A 143 -6.15 6.59 8.65
N ASN A 144 -6.51 7.39 9.65
CA ASN A 144 -5.66 8.49 10.13
C ASN A 144 -4.29 8.01 10.65
N ILE A 145 -4.22 6.81 11.23
CA ILE A 145 -2.93 6.21 11.62
C ILE A 145 -2.17 5.79 10.36
N ARG A 146 -2.84 5.12 9.41
CA ARG A 146 -2.25 4.65 8.15
C ARG A 146 -1.71 5.80 7.28
N GLU A 147 -2.38 6.93 7.25
CA GLU A 147 -1.88 8.13 6.54
C GLU A 147 -0.51 8.58 7.05
N LYS A 148 -0.29 8.47 8.38
CA LYS A 148 0.98 8.82 9.02
C LYS A 148 2.02 7.70 8.91
N ASP A 149 1.57 6.45 8.96
CA ASP A 149 2.42 5.26 8.92
C ASP A 149 1.73 4.12 8.16
N LYS A 150 2.21 3.85 6.94
CA LYS A 150 1.63 2.86 6.03
C LYS A 150 1.63 1.42 6.59
N GLU A 151 2.53 1.10 7.53
CA GLU A 151 2.55 -0.23 8.17
C GLU A 151 1.25 -0.55 8.93
N PHE A 152 0.48 0.48 9.35
CA PHE A 152 -0.83 0.27 9.97
C PHE A 152 -1.87 -0.30 9.01
N GLY A 153 -1.64 -0.24 7.71
CA GLY A 153 -2.52 -0.78 6.68
C GLY A 153 -2.87 -2.25 6.90
N GLU A 154 -1.93 -3.06 7.37
CA GLU A 154 -2.15 -4.47 7.68
C GLU A 154 -3.17 -4.69 8.81
N VAL A 155 -3.14 -3.84 9.84
CA VAL A 155 -4.10 -3.91 10.96
C VAL A 155 -5.49 -3.46 10.50
N LEU A 156 -5.53 -2.41 9.67
CA LEU A 156 -6.80 -1.91 9.12
C LEU A 156 -7.45 -2.92 8.17
N LEU A 157 -6.64 -3.68 7.40
CA LEU A 157 -7.13 -4.78 6.57
C LEU A 157 -7.80 -5.88 7.40
N ASP A 158 -7.26 -6.24 8.57
CA ASP A 158 -7.88 -7.23 9.47
C ASP A 158 -9.32 -6.80 9.86
N ASP A 159 -9.53 -5.51 10.17
CA ASP A 159 -10.87 -4.98 10.50
C ASP A 159 -11.79 -4.89 9.27
N ILE A 160 -11.24 -4.60 8.08
CA ILE A 160 -11.97 -4.59 6.82
C ILE A 160 -12.41 -6.01 6.45
N GLU A 161 -11.52 -7.00 6.55
CA GLU A 161 -11.86 -8.42 6.34
C GLU A 161 -12.95 -8.90 7.29
N TYR A 162 -12.91 -8.43 8.53
CA TYR A 162 -14.00 -8.69 9.49
C TYR A 162 -15.34 -8.12 8.98
N CYS A 163 -15.36 -6.90 8.44
CA CYS A 163 -16.55 -6.30 7.84
C CYS A 163 -17.09 -7.11 6.67
N GLU A 164 -16.22 -7.56 5.77
CA GLU A 164 -16.57 -8.37 4.59
C GLU A 164 -17.14 -9.73 5.00
N LYS A 165 -16.44 -10.44 5.88
CA LYS A 165 -16.84 -11.78 6.37
C LYS A 165 -18.20 -11.75 7.06
N ASN A 166 -18.48 -10.70 7.83
CA ASN A 166 -19.74 -10.55 8.54
C ASN A 166 -20.81 -9.80 7.74
N LYS A 167 -20.53 -9.43 6.49
CA LYS A 167 -21.44 -8.71 5.57
C LYS A 167 -22.00 -7.42 6.19
N ILE A 168 -21.15 -6.68 6.88
CA ILE A 168 -21.53 -5.43 7.54
C ILE A 168 -21.78 -4.36 6.48
N LYS A 169 -22.90 -3.67 6.56
CA LYS A 169 -23.33 -2.66 5.59
C LYS A 169 -22.69 -1.29 5.91
N ILE A 170 -21.41 -1.18 5.66
CA ILE A 170 -20.64 0.07 5.73
C ILE A 170 -19.91 0.19 4.40
N ASN A 171 -20.09 1.31 3.68
CA ASN A 171 -19.45 1.50 2.37
C ASN A 171 -18.00 1.98 2.51
N ASP A 172 -17.68 2.71 3.59
CA ASP A 172 -16.41 3.41 3.75
C ASP A 172 -15.20 2.46 3.76
N TYR A 173 -15.36 1.19 4.16
CA TYR A 173 -14.26 0.25 4.16
C TYR A 173 -13.71 -0.05 2.75
N HIS A 174 -14.56 0.02 1.71
CA HIS A 174 -14.11 -0.13 0.33
C HIS A 174 -13.14 0.98 -0.08
N LEU A 175 -13.40 2.23 0.37
CA LEU A 175 -12.48 3.34 0.14
C LEU A 175 -11.13 3.10 0.82
N TYR A 176 -11.14 2.73 2.11
CA TYR A 176 -9.89 2.50 2.86
C TYR A 176 -9.11 1.32 2.29
N LYS A 177 -9.81 0.25 1.88
CA LYS A 177 -9.19 -0.89 1.19
C LYS A 177 -8.56 -0.49 -0.13
N ALA A 178 -9.25 0.35 -0.93
CA ALA A 178 -8.71 0.87 -2.17
C ALA A 178 -7.42 1.68 -1.94
N LEU A 179 -7.39 2.52 -0.91
CA LEU A 179 -6.20 3.31 -0.55
C LEU A 179 -5.03 2.42 -0.12
N ILE A 180 -5.27 1.38 0.67
CA ILE A 180 -4.23 0.42 1.09
C ILE A 180 -3.69 -0.34 -0.13
N LEU A 181 -4.56 -0.84 -1.00
CA LEU A 181 -4.17 -1.56 -2.21
C LEU A 181 -3.38 -0.67 -3.17
N LYS A 182 -3.76 0.62 -3.31
CA LYS A 182 -2.99 1.60 -4.08
C LYS A 182 -1.57 1.77 -3.52
N ASP A 183 -1.43 1.92 -2.20
CA ASP A 183 -0.13 2.07 -1.56
C ASP A 183 0.75 0.82 -1.72
N ASN A 184 0.13 -0.36 -1.82
CA ASN A 184 0.81 -1.63 -2.09
C ASN A 184 1.15 -1.85 -3.58
N GLY A 185 0.77 -0.94 -4.48
CA GLY A 185 0.96 -1.08 -5.93
C GLY A 185 -0.04 -2.02 -6.60
N GLU A 186 -1.11 -2.43 -5.92
CA GLU A 186 -2.14 -3.33 -6.44
C GLU A 186 -3.27 -2.54 -7.13
N PHE A 187 -2.94 -1.79 -8.18
CA PHE A 187 -3.82 -0.77 -8.76
C PHE A 187 -5.11 -1.33 -9.35
N GLU A 188 -5.10 -2.49 -10.00
CA GLU A 188 -6.32 -3.13 -10.53
C GLU A 188 -7.29 -3.51 -9.41
N LYS A 189 -6.78 -4.07 -8.29
CA LYS A 189 -7.63 -4.37 -7.13
C LYS A 189 -8.13 -3.10 -6.45
N SER A 190 -7.28 -2.09 -6.34
CA SER A 190 -7.65 -0.77 -5.82
C SER A 190 -8.80 -0.16 -6.62
N LYS A 191 -8.73 -0.23 -7.95
CA LYS A 191 -9.80 0.22 -8.86
C LYS A 191 -11.12 -0.50 -8.62
N ILE A 192 -11.09 -1.81 -8.43
CA ILE A 192 -12.30 -2.60 -8.15
C ILE A 192 -12.95 -2.13 -6.84
N GLU A 193 -12.19 -1.99 -5.78
CA GLU A 193 -12.70 -1.54 -4.47
C GLU A 193 -13.23 -0.11 -4.52
N LEU A 194 -12.56 0.79 -5.22
CA LEU A 194 -13.02 2.18 -5.38
C LEU A 194 -14.34 2.25 -6.18
N ASN A 195 -14.49 1.43 -7.21
CA ASN A 195 -15.74 1.31 -7.94
C ASN A 195 -16.87 0.74 -7.07
N GLU A 196 -16.58 -0.24 -6.20
CA GLU A 196 -17.55 -0.74 -5.22
C GLU A 196 -18.00 0.35 -4.25
N TYR A 197 -17.06 1.17 -3.75
CA TYR A 197 -17.37 2.32 -2.90
C TYR A 197 -18.34 3.28 -3.60
N ILE A 198 -18.06 3.66 -4.85
CA ILE A 198 -18.88 4.58 -5.65
C ILE A 198 -20.25 3.96 -5.93
N ASN A 199 -20.32 2.71 -6.38
CA ASN A 199 -21.55 2.02 -6.74
C ASN A 199 -22.50 1.80 -5.55
N LYS A 200 -21.94 1.66 -4.34
CA LYS A 200 -22.71 1.53 -3.09
C LYS A 200 -23.11 2.88 -2.48
N GLY A 201 -22.92 3.96 -3.20
CA GLY A 201 -23.37 5.31 -2.80
C GLY A 201 -22.41 6.03 -1.86
N GLY A 202 -21.11 5.76 -1.98
CA GLY A 202 -20.07 6.51 -1.29
C GLY A 202 -20.08 8.00 -1.66
N ASN A 203 -19.61 8.84 -0.76
CA ASN A 203 -19.56 10.29 -1.01
C ASN A 203 -18.43 10.62 -1.99
N ILE A 204 -18.79 11.12 -3.17
CA ILE A 204 -17.84 11.44 -4.25
C ILE A 204 -17.36 12.88 -4.09
N THR A 205 -16.29 13.08 -3.33
CA THR A 205 -15.60 14.37 -3.21
C THR A 205 -14.66 14.62 -4.39
N GLU A 206 -14.08 15.83 -4.49
CA GLU A 206 -13.08 16.11 -5.53
C GLU A 206 -11.83 15.24 -5.36
N GLU A 207 -11.42 14.95 -4.12
CA GLU A 207 -10.30 14.05 -3.84
C GLU A 207 -10.57 12.63 -4.35
N ILE A 208 -11.80 12.13 -4.19
CA ILE A 208 -12.20 10.81 -4.72
C ILE A 208 -12.20 10.79 -6.26
N LYS A 209 -12.61 11.88 -6.91
CA LYS A 209 -12.55 11.98 -8.37
C LYS A 209 -11.10 11.96 -8.87
N VAL A 210 -10.22 12.73 -8.23
CA VAL A 210 -8.79 12.75 -8.54
C VAL A 210 -8.21 11.36 -8.34
N LEU A 211 -8.46 10.73 -7.18
CA LEU A 211 -7.99 9.37 -6.88
C LEU A 211 -8.47 8.35 -7.93
N THR A 212 -9.73 8.44 -8.35
CA THR A 212 -10.29 7.55 -9.39
C THR A 212 -9.56 7.74 -10.71
N LYS A 213 -9.34 9.01 -11.12
CA LYS A 213 -8.62 9.34 -12.35
C LYS A 213 -7.18 8.83 -12.30
N ASP A 214 -6.48 9.03 -11.19
CA ASP A 214 -5.09 8.59 -11.01
C ASP A 214 -4.98 7.06 -11.12
N ILE A 215 -5.84 6.32 -10.42
CA ILE A 215 -5.87 4.85 -10.47
C ILE A 215 -6.22 4.37 -11.88
N ASP A 216 -7.20 4.99 -12.55
CA ASP A 216 -7.57 4.68 -13.93
C ASP A 216 -6.41 4.88 -14.91
N ASN A 217 -5.67 5.97 -14.76
CA ASN A 217 -4.52 6.28 -15.60
C ASN A 217 -3.37 5.29 -15.37
N ILE A 218 -3.08 4.94 -14.11
CA ILE A 218 -2.02 3.97 -13.78
C ILE A 218 -2.40 2.58 -14.33
N THR A 219 -3.63 2.12 -14.11
CA THR A 219 -4.08 0.82 -14.62
C THR A 219 -4.08 0.75 -16.15
N LYS A 220 -4.45 1.85 -16.84
CA LYS A 220 -4.33 1.94 -18.30
C LYS A 220 -2.87 1.86 -18.75
N TYR A 221 -1.96 2.53 -18.05
CA TYR A 221 -0.54 2.52 -18.35
C TYR A 221 0.06 1.11 -18.20
N GLU A 222 -0.19 0.43 -17.07
CA GLU A 222 0.26 -0.94 -16.85
C GLU A 222 -0.27 -1.89 -17.94
N LYS A 223 -1.55 -1.80 -18.24
CA LYS A 223 -2.18 -2.60 -19.29
C LYS A 223 -1.58 -2.34 -20.68
N ALA A 224 -1.26 -1.08 -20.98
CA ALA A 224 -0.62 -0.73 -22.25
C ALA A 224 0.76 -1.38 -22.39
N ILE A 225 1.55 -1.41 -21.30
CA ILE A 225 2.86 -2.06 -21.27
C ILE A 225 2.73 -3.59 -21.45
N GLU A 226 1.79 -4.22 -20.75
CA GLU A 226 1.55 -5.67 -20.89
C GLU A 226 1.18 -6.05 -22.34
N MET A 227 0.38 -5.22 -23.00
CA MET A 227 -0.09 -5.47 -24.38
C MET A 227 0.95 -5.12 -25.45
N LEU A 228 2.06 -4.48 -25.10
CA LEU A 228 3.02 -3.88 -26.04
C LEU A 228 3.59 -4.87 -27.07
N ASN A 229 3.84 -6.09 -26.65
CA ASN A 229 4.43 -7.12 -27.52
C ASN A 229 3.38 -7.90 -28.32
N GLU A 230 2.19 -8.10 -27.78
CA GLU A 230 1.15 -8.94 -28.37
C GLU A 230 0.18 -8.16 -29.29
N VAL A 231 -0.20 -6.95 -28.87
CA VAL A 231 -1.19 -6.10 -29.55
C VAL A 231 -0.73 -4.65 -29.54
N PRO A 232 0.38 -4.30 -30.25
CA PRO A 232 0.99 -2.98 -30.18
C PRO A 232 0.07 -1.84 -30.61
N GLU A 233 -0.93 -2.08 -31.50
CA GLU A 233 -1.91 -1.07 -31.89
C GLU A 233 -2.77 -0.62 -30.72
N LYS A 234 -3.25 -1.55 -29.88
CA LYS A 234 -4.05 -1.23 -28.70
C LYS A 234 -3.19 -0.59 -27.61
N SER A 235 -1.97 -1.09 -27.42
CA SER A 235 -0.99 -0.49 -26.51
C SER A 235 -0.76 0.99 -26.87
N LEU A 236 -0.46 1.25 -28.15
CA LEU A 236 -0.24 2.61 -28.66
C LEU A 236 -1.45 3.52 -28.42
N GLN A 237 -2.67 3.03 -28.67
CA GLN A 237 -3.88 3.82 -28.42
C GLN A 237 -3.99 4.22 -26.95
N LEU A 238 -3.80 3.30 -26.02
CA LEU A 238 -3.87 3.57 -24.57
C LEU A 238 -2.78 4.55 -24.13
N LEU A 239 -1.54 4.39 -24.63
CA LEU A 239 -0.42 5.26 -24.30
C LEU A 239 -0.65 6.69 -24.82
N LEU A 240 -1.18 6.86 -26.03
CA LEU A 240 -1.47 8.18 -26.58
C LEU A 240 -2.59 8.92 -25.81
N GLU A 241 -3.57 8.18 -25.27
CA GLU A 241 -4.59 8.77 -24.37
C GLU A 241 -4.00 9.31 -23.06
N LEU A 242 -2.84 8.81 -22.65
CA LEU A 242 -2.18 9.14 -21.38
C LEU A 242 -1.11 10.23 -21.51
N VAL A 243 -0.71 10.62 -22.73
CA VAL A 243 0.39 11.59 -22.94
C VAL A 243 0.16 12.91 -22.21
N GLU A 244 -1.07 13.46 -22.26
CA GLU A 244 -1.39 14.74 -21.62
C GLU A 244 -1.34 14.66 -20.07
N GLU A 245 -1.62 13.49 -19.49
CA GLU A 245 -1.59 13.27 -18.05
C GLU A 245 -0.18 12.99 -17.52
N PHE A 246 0.70 12.47 -18.37
CA PHE A 246 2.07 12.07 -18.02
C PHE A 246 3.11 12.80 -18.89
N ASP A 247 2.84 14.03 -19.29
CA ASP A 247 3.66 14.84 -20.22
C ASP A 247 5.12 15.03 -19.76
N SER A 248 5.36 15.00 -18.47
CA SER A 248 6.67 15.08 -17.84
C SER A 248 7.34 13.73 -17.55
N ASN A 249 6.69 12.60 -17.88
CA ASN A 249 7.25 11.27 -17.69
C ASN A 249 7.93 10.77 -18.97
N PRO A 250 9.28 10.66 -19.02
CA PRO A 250 9.99 10.21 -20.23
C PRO A 250 9.61 8.79 -20.66
N LEU A 251 9.19 7.93 -19.73
CA LEU A 251 8.88 6.54 -20.04
C LEU A 251 7.62 6.37 -20.89
N ILE A 252 6.64 7.28 -20.80
CA ILE A 252 5.47 7.19 -21.66
C ILE A 252 5.86 7.36 -23.14
N TYR A 253 6.72 8.33 -23.43
CA TYR A 253 7.25 8.58 -24.76
C TYR A 253 8.14 7.43 -25.25
N TYR A 254 8.90 6.82 -24.35
CA TYR A 254 9.67 5.61 -24.63
C TYR A 254 8.77 4.47 -25.08
N TYR A 255 7.74 4.11 -24.32
CA TYR A 255 6.83 3.03 -24.66
C TYR A 255 6.02 3.31 -25.94
N ILE A 256 5.64 4.57 -26.20
CA ILE A 256 5.05 4.97 -27.48
C ILE A 256 6.04 4.70 -28.62
N GLY A 257 7.31 5.06 -28.47
CA GLY A 257 8.36 4.79 -29.42
C GLY A 257 8.52 3.29 -29.71
N VAL A 258 8.55 2.47 -28.64
CA VAL A 258 8.61 1.00 -28.77
C VAL A 258 7.37 0.46 -29.50
N ALA A 259 6.17 0.96 -29.19
CA ALA A 259 4.93 0.56 -29.87
C ALA A 259 4.99 0.89 -31.36
N PHE A 260 5.43 2.11 -31.75
CA PHE A 260 5.61 2.47 -33.14
C PHE A 260 6.64 1.60 -33.85
N ARG A 261 7.77 1.25 -33.21
CA ARG A 261 8.76 0.32 -33.79
C ARG A 261 8.15 -1.07 -34.03
N ARG A 262 7.35 -1.59 -33.09
CA ARG A 262 6.64 -2.87 -33.27
C ARG A 262 5.69 -2.84 -34.48
N LEU A 263 5.13 -1.66 -34.77
CA LEU A 263 4.27 -1.40 -35.93
C LEU A 263 5.07 -1.05 -37.20
N GLN A 264 6.40 -1.13 -37.17
CA GLN A 264 7.32 -0.79 -38.26
C GLN A 264 7.20 0.67 -38.74
N LYS A 265 6.77 1.58 -37.82
CA LYS A 265 6.67 3.03 -38.06
C LYS A 265 7.85 3.70 -37.39
N PHE A 266 9.02 3.53 -38.02
CA PHE A 266 10.30 3.89 -37.39
C PHE A 266 10.52 5.38 -37.24
N GLU A 267 10.05 6.22 -38.18
CA GLU A 267 10.16 7.66 -38.12
C GLU A 267 9.33 8.23 -36.96
N GLU A 268 8.09 7.75 -36.79
CA GLU A 268 7.25 8.12 -35.66
C GLU A 268 7.86 7.66 -34.34
N ALA A 269 8.45 6.45 -34.30
CA ALA A 269 9.15 5.96 -33.11
C ALA A 269 10.31 6.89 -32.71
N ILE A 270 11.15 7.29 -33.67
CA ILE A 270 12.26 8.22 -33.46
C ILE A 270 11.74 9.56 -32.94
N HIS A 271 10.62 10.06 -33.48
CA HIS A 271 10.01 11.29 -33.00
C HIS A 271 9.72 11.24 -31.50
N TYR A 272 8.96 10.22 -31.04
CA TYR A 272 8.58 10.08 -29.64
C TYR A 272 9.78 9.77 -28.72
N LEU A 273 10.73 8.96 -29.15
CA LEU A 273 11.97 8.69 -28.39
C LEU A 273 12.80 9.98 -28.20
N ARG A 274 12.80 10.88 -29.17
CA ARG A 274 13.44 12.19 -29.02
C ARG A 274 12.71 13.09 -28.02
N GLU A 275 11.38 13.04 -27.94
CA GLU A 275 10.63 13.73 -26.88
C GLU A 275 11.01 13.18 -25.50
N SER A 276 11.15 11.85 -25.36
CA SER A 276 11.65 11.23 -24.11
C SER A 276 13.01 11.79 -23.68
N ILE A 277 13.98 11.90 -24.62
CA ILE A 277 15.32 12.44 -24.32
C ILE A 277 15.29 13.92 -23.94
N LYS A 278 14.35 14.71 -24.45
CA LYS A 278 14.22 16.13 -24.07
C LYS A 278 13.82 16.27 -22.59
N ILE A 279 13.02 15.33 -22.08
CA ILE A 279 12.59 15.30 -20.67
C ILE A 279 13.75 14.79 -19.81
N GLU A 280 14.33 13.65 -20.19
CA GLU A 280 15.44 13.01 -19.46
C GLU A 280 16.45 12.39 -20.42
N SER A 281 17.68 12.91 -20.44
CA SER A 281 18.69 12.57 -21.46
C SER A 281 19.55 11.34 -21.14
N GLY A 282 19.34 10.68 -20.01
CA GLY A 282 20.23 9.62 -19.52
C GLY A 282 19.67 8.20 -19.55
N ILE A 283 18.47 8.01 -20.08
CA ILE A 283 17.80 6.70 -20.08
C ILE A 283 18.42 5.81 -21.15
N LEU A 284 19.13 4.76 -20.71
CA LEU A 284 19.86 3.84 -21.59
C LEU A 284 18.95 3.19 -22.62
N GLU A 285 17.79 2.72 -22.20
CA GLU A 285 16.79 2.03 -23.03
C GLU A 285 16.32 2.93 -24.18
N VAL A 286 16.14 4.22 -23.94
CA VAL A 286 15.73 5.20 -24.97
C VAL A 286 16.83 5.36 -26.02
N VAL A 287 18.09 5.40 -25.59
CA VAL A 287 19.25 5.52 -26.49
C VAL A 287 19.39 4.26 -27.35
N VAL A 288 19.22 3.08 -26.76
CA VAL A 288 19.25 1.79 -27.49
C VAL A 288 18.10 1.73 -28.50
N GLU A 289 16.87 2.10 -28.11
CA GLU A 289 15.71 2.11 -28.99
C GLU A 289 15.88 3.08 -30.19
N LEU A 290 16.51 4.23 -30.01
CA LEU A 290 16.87 5.12 -31.13
C LEU A 290 17.81 4.42 -32.09
N GLY A 291 18.86 3.75 -31.60
CA GLY A 291 19.78 2.98 -32.41
C GLY A 291 19.07 1.88 -33.22
N LEU A 292 18.14 1.15 -32.59
CA LEU A 292 17.35 0.11 -33.24
C LEU A 292 16.48 0.68 -34.37
N ASN A 293 15.78 1.80 -34.13
CA ASN A 293 14.93 2.41 -35.14
C ASN A 293 15.74 2.93 -36.35
N TYR A 294 16.89 3.57 -36.15
CA TYR A 294 17.77 3.97 -37.22
C TYR A 294 18.33 2.78 -37.99
N ALA A 295 18.70 1.70 -37.30
CA ALA A 295 19.15 0.47 -37.95
C ALA A 295 18.03 -0.17 -38.80
N CYS A 296 16.78 -0.14 -38.33
CA CYS A 296 15.62 -0.61 -39.08
C CYS A 296 15.32 0.22 -40.34
N LEU A 297 15.63 1.51 -40.33
CA LEU A 297 15.57 2.40 -41.51
C LEU A 297 16.75 2.20 -42.49
N GLY A 298 17.76 1.41 -42.10
CA GLY A 298 18.99 1.27 -42.85
C GLY A 298 20.00 2.39 -42.68
N GLU A 299 19.74 3.31 -41.73
CA GLU A 299 20.63 4.44 -41.40
C GLU A 299 21.67 3.98 -40.38
N TYR A 300 22.56 3.09 -40.80
CA TYR A 300 23.50 2.38 -39.93
C TYR A 300 24.55 3.29 -39.30
N GLU A 301 24.97 4.39 -39.97
CA GLU A 301 25.88 5.40 -39.43
C GLU A 301 25.26 6.12 -38.21
N GLU A 302 23.99 6.52 -38.34
CA GLU A 302 23.25 7.14 -37.23
C GLU A 302 23.02 6.12 -36.11
N ALA A 303 22.62 4.89 -36.41
CA ALA A 303 22.46 3.83 -35.43
C ALA A 303 23.73 3.62 -34.59
N LEU A 304 24.91 3.64 -35.24
CA LEU A 304 26.20 3.49 -34.56
C LEU A 304 26.48 4.60 -33.55
N ILE A 305 26.02 5.84 -33.80
CA ILE A 305 26.19 6.95 -32.84
C ILE A 305 25.49 6.61 -31.53
N TYR A 306 24.25 6.15 -31.62
CA TYR A 306 23.44 5.80 -30.42
C TYR A 306 23.94 4.54 -29.74
N PHE A 307 24.22 3.45 -30.49
CA PHE A 307 24.71 2.22 -29.90
C PHE A 307 26.07 2.37 -29.23
N LYS A 308 26.99 3.14 -29.79
CA LYS A 308 28.29 3.40 -29.15
C LYS A 308 28.12 4.17 -27.85
N LYS A 309 27.25 5.20 -27.85
CA LYS A 309 26.94 5.95 -26.62
C LYS A 309 26.32 5.05 -25.55
N ALA A 310 25.42 4.14 -25.94
CA ALA A 310 24.83 3.16 -25.04
C ALA A 310 25.86 2.16 -24.53
N PHE A 311 26.76 1.71 -25.39
CA PHE A 311 27.81 0.75 -25.04
C PHE A 311 28.86 1.33 -24.08
N GLU A 312 29.18 2.61 -24.22
CA GLU A 312 30.05 3.34 -23.28
C GLU A 312 29.44 3.37 -21.85
N ALA A 313 28.11 3.38 -21.75
CA ALA A 313 27.41 3.44 -20.47
C ALA A 313 27.23 2.06 -19.81
N SER A 314 27.03 0.98 -20.59
CA SER A 314 26.63 -0.32 -20.04
C SER A 314 27.57 -1.49 -20.34
N THR A 315 28.44 -1.39 -21.36
CA THR A 315 29.30 -2.50 -21.84
C THR A 315 28.53 -3.83 -22.05
N ASP A 316 27.28 -3.73 -22.53
CA ASP A 316 26.38 -4.88 -22.72
C ASP A 316 26.70 -5.62 -24.03
N VAL A 317 26.66 -6.96 -24.01
CA VAL A 317 26.96 -7.81 -25.19
C VAL A 317 25.93 -7.63 -26.30
N GLU A 318 24.64 -7.42 -25.96
CA GLU A 318 23.58 -7.21 -26.94
C GLU A 318 23.77 -5.89 -27.69
N ILE A 319 24.16 -4.84 -26.99
CA ILE A 319 24.50 -3.56 -27.63
C ILE A 319 25.73 -3.71 -28.52
N CYS A 320 26.74 -4.48 -28.09
CA CYS A 320 27.93 -4.75 -28.89
C CYS A 320 27.58 -5.52 -30.16
N THR A 321 26.68 -6.50 -30.09
CA THR A 321 26.23 -7.24 -31.28
C THR A 321 25.46 -6.35 -32.28
N ASN A 322 24.65 -5.39 -31.78
CA ASN A 322 23.99 -4.40 -32.62
C ASN A 322 25.02 -3.49 -33.37
N ILE A 323 26.11 -3.09 -32.69
CA ILE A 323 27.21 -2.35 -33.31
C ILE A 323 27.86 -3.18 -34.42
N ILE A 324 28.12 -4.49 -34.16
CA ILE A 324 28.70 -5.38 -35.16
C ILE A 324 27.80 -5.48 -36.39
N MET A 325 26.50 -5.67 -36.19
CA MET A 325 25.53 -5.76 -37.29
C MET A 325 25.46 -4.49 -38.11
N CYS A 326 25.55 -3.32 -37.52
CA CYS A 326 25.66 -2.05 -38.25
C CYS A 326 26.93 -2.01 -39.12
N TYR A 327 28.09 -2.38 -38.57
CA TYR A 327 29.33 -2.44 -39.37
C TYR A 327 29.29 -3.45 -40.50
N ILE A 328 28.68 -4.62 -40.32
CA ILE A 328 28.49 -5.60 -41.38
C ILE A 328 27.66 -5.01 -42.52
N ASN A 329 26.54 -4.33 -42.19
CA ASN A 329 25.67 -3.71 -43.21
C ASN A 329 26.38 -2.55 -43.94
N LEU A 330 27.24 -1.82 -43.25
CA LEU A 330 28.11 -0.78 -43.85
C LEU A 330 29.31 -1.37 -44.63
N LYS A 331 29.47 -2.71 -44.67
CA LYS A 331 30.61 -3.43 -45.26
C LYS A 331 31.97 -3.08 -44.63
N ASP A 332 31.96 -2.55 -43.41
CA ASP A 332 33.17 -2.26 -42.62
C ASP A 332 33.57 -3.50 -41.80
N MET A 333 34.09 -4.51 -42.49
CA MET A 333 34.49 -5.80 -41.91
C MET A 333 35.64 -5.66 -40.92
N LYS A 334 36.43 -4.56 -40.99
CA LYS A 334 37.53 -4.32 -40.08
C LYS A 334 36.98 -4.00 -38.66
N ASN A 335 36.06 -3.04 -38.57
CA ASN A 335 35.43 -2.66 -37.31
C ASN A 335 34.46 -3.73 -36.81
N ALA A 336 33.76 -4.46 -37.71
CA ALA A 336 32.94 -5.60 -37.33
C ALA A 336 33.76 -6.69 -36.58
N LYS A 337 34.93 -7.07 -37.12
CA LYS A 337 35.83 -8.02 -36.48
C LYS A 337 36.42 -7.52 -35.16
N LEU A 338 36.72 -6.21 -35.06
CA LEU A 338 37.20 -5.63 -33.81
C LEU A 338 36.15 -5.76 -32.70
N HIS A 339 34.91 -5.37 -32.97
CA HIS A 339 33.84 -5.45 -31.98
C HIS A 339 33.39 -6.89 -31.69
N LEU A 340 33.53 -7.82 -32.67
CA LEU A 340 33.33 -9.24 -32.41
C LEU A 340 34.34 -9.79 -31.37
N ALA A 341 35.59 -9.35 -31.42
CA ALA A 341 36.56 -9.74 -30.41
C ALA A 341 36.12 -9.23 -29.01
N ILE A 342 35.63 -7.99 -28.93
CA ILE A 342 35.11 -7.41 -27.69
C ILE A 342 33.87 -8.21 -27.21
N ALA A 343 32.90 -8.49 -28.08
CA ALA A 343 31.72 -9.25 -27.72
C ALA A 343 32.05 -10.66 -27.17
N LYS A 344 33.08 -11.32 -27.75
CA LYS A 344 33.59 -12.60 -27.26
C LYS A 344 34.25 -12.50 -25.88
N GLU A 345 34.95 -11.41 -25.59
CA GLU A 345 35.52 -11.16 -24.26
C GLU A 345 34.42 -10.93 -23.21
N LEU A 346 33.30 -10.28 -23.61
CA LEU A 346 32.16 -10.07 -22.73
C LEU A 346 31.39 -11.37 -22.46
N ASN A 347 31.05 -12.12 -23.50
CA ASN A 347 30.33 -13.40 -23.42
C ASN A 347 30.58 -14.27 -24.66
N SER A 348 31.54 -15.19 -24.58
CA SER A 348 31.86 -16.12 -25.70
C SER A 348 30.79 -17.18 -25.94
N GLU A 349 29.93 -17.44 -24.95
CA GLU A 349 28.88 -18.46 -25.04
C GLU A 349 27.55 -17.93 -25.59
N ASP A 350 27.44 -16.60 -25.77
CA ASP A 350 26.26 -15.97 -26.33
C ASP A 350 25.95 -16.50 -27.74
N GLU A 351 24.69 -16.88 -27.97
CA GLU A 351 24.25 -17.49 -29.23
C GLU A 351 24.39 -16.52 -30.40
N ILE A 352 24.06 -15.25 -30.22
CA ILE A 352 24.13 -14.22 -31.26
C ILE A 352 25.59 -13.94 -31.63
N VAL A 353 26.49 -13.92 -30.65
CA VAL A 353 27.94 -13.75 -30.88
C VAL A 353 28.46 -14.91 -31.73
N LYS A 354 28.06 -16.16 -31.46
CA LYS A 354 28.44 -17.34 -32.25
C LYS A 354 27.87 -17.29 -33.67
N GLU A 355 26.62 -16.84 -33.84
CA GLU A 355 26.01 -16.67 -35.15
C GLU A 355 26.73 -15.61 -36.01
N ILE A 356 27.05 -14.46 -35.40
CA ILE A 356 27.81 -13.37 -36.05
C ILE A 356 29.21 -13.85 -36.43
N GLU A 357 29.90 -14.62 -35.56
CA GLU A 357 31.20 -15.21 -35.87
C GLU A 357 31.13 -16.09 -37.16
N ASN A 358 30.13 -16.95 -37.21
CA ASN A 358 29.90 -17.81 -38.39
C ASN A 358 29.59 -16.99 -39.67
N LEU A 359 28.87 -15.87 -39.51
CA LEU A 359 28.55 -14.96 -40.60
C LEU A 359 29.80 -14.25 -41.15
N ILE A 360 30.69 -13.79 -40.27
CA ILE A 360 31.93 -13.08 -40.65
C ILE A 360 33.02 -14.02 -41.19
N SER A 361 32.97 -15.30 -40.85
CA SER A 361 33.96 -16.31 -41.25
C SER A 361 33.71 -16.88 -42.67
N LYS A 362 32.51 -16.69 -43.23
CA LYS A 362 32.12 -17.05 -44.60
C LYS A 362 32.53 -15.96 -45.59
#